data_487e2270c76c67719beba4b85ecd6baf
#
_entry.id   487e2270c76c67719beba4b85ecd6baf
#
_cell.length_a   1.000
_cell.length_b   1.000
_cell.length_c   1.000
_cell.angle_alpha   90.00
_cell.angle_beta   90.00
_cell.angle_gamma   90.00
#
_symmetry.space_group_name_H-M   'P 1'
#
loop_
_entity.id
_entity.type
_entity.pdbx_description
1 polymer ?
#
loop_
_entity_poly.entity_id
_entity_poly.type
_entity_poly.pdbx_seq_one_letter_code
_entity_poly.pdbx_strand_id
1 'polypeptide(L)'
;TKAFEKISSKSNEDINNSFLMSFNILKSGFTNKLINGPISKKFFLKKKYLGITEFLSKKFNIKNNAMLIYNKNLSVCPLTTHLPLKMVVKKINKETIIKKISLIDSFYKKRFNIKPKIAVLGLNPHCETIDNFNEDEKIVRPTIKYLKQRYDVYGPFSADTIFLKNNRKKYNVIVGMYHDQVLTPI
;
A
#
# COMPACT_ATOMS: atom_id res chain seq x y z
N THR A 1 -15.27 28.80 7.26
CA THR A 1 -15.90 28.42 5.98
C THR A 1 -17.08 27.50 6.26
N LYS A 2 -18.28 27.84 5.73
CA LYS A 2 -19.45 26.95 5.82
C LYS A 2 -19.15 25.62 5.08
N ALA A 3 -19.51 24.50 5.69
CA ALA A 3 -19.45 23.21 5.01
C ALA A 3 -20.40 23.19 3.79
N PHE A 4 -19.99 22.51 2.72
CA PHE A 4 -20.84 22.36 1.55
C PHE A 4 -21.84 21.22 1.78
N GLU A 5 -23.12 21.51 1.68
CA GLU A 5 -24.19 20.51 1.78
C GLU A 5 -24.29 19.63 0.52
N LYS A 6 -23.89 20.16 -0.63
CA LYS A 6 -23.96 19.46 -1.92
C LYS A 6 -22.65 19.61 -2.70
N ILE A 7 -22.31 18.59 -3.48
CA ILE A 7 -21.17 18.65 -4.39
C ILE A 7 -21.48 19.60 -5.54
N SER A 8 -20.62 20.61 -5.72
CA SER A 8 -20.76 21.65 -6.74
C SER A 8 -19.41 21.95 -7.40
N SER A 9 -19.42 22.74 -8.47
CA SER A 9 -18.20 23.28 -9.09
C SER A 9 -17.36 24.06 -8.06
N LYS A 10 -18.02 24.89 -7.25
CA LYS A 10 -17.38 25.69 -6.19
C LYS A 10 -16.70 24.81 -5.13
N SER A 11 -17.36 23.74 -4.66
CA SER A 11 -16.74 22.81 -3.70
C SER A 11 -15.51 22.10 -4.29
N ASN A 12 -15.52 21.78 -5.58
CA ASN A 12 -14.36 21.20 -6.25
C ASN A 12 -13.21 22.21 -6.40
N GLU A 13 -13.52 23.47 -6.66
CA GLU A 13 -12.54 24.56 -6.71
C GLU A 13 -11.87 24.77 -5.36
N ASP A 14 -12.63 24.85 -4.28
CA ASP A 14 -12.11 24.98 -2.92
C ASP A 14 -11.21 23.79 -2.52
N ILE A 15 -11.60 22.56 -2.89
CA ILE A 15 -10.76 21.38 -2.68
C ILE A 15 -9.44 21.49 -3.47
N ASN A 16 -9.49 21.92 -4.74
CA ASN A 16 -8.30 22.13 -5.54
C ASN A 16 -7.37 23.19 -4.93
N ASN A 17 -7.92 24.33 -4.51
CA ASN A 17 -7.17 25.41 -3.86
C ASN A 17 -6.52 24.92 -2.56
N SER A 18 -7.25 24.15 -1.75
CA SER A 18 -6.71 23.56 -0.53
C SER A 18 -5.54 22.61 -0.81
N PHE A 19 -5.63 21.79 -1.87
CA PHE A 19 -4.50 20.94 -2.29
C PHE A 19 -3.31 21.76 -2.82
N LEU A 20 -3.56 22.82 -3.60
CA LEU A 20 -2.48 23.67 -4.10
C LEU A 20 -1.71 24.36 -2.96
N MET A 21 -2.43 24.93 -1.97
CA MET A 21 -1.80 25.48 -0.78
C MET A 21 -1.00 24.43 -0.01
N SER A 22 -1.58 23.26 0.22
CA SER A 22 -0.91 22.15 0.90
C SER A 22 0.35 21.70 0.15
N PHE A 23 0.32 21.65 -1.19
CA PHE A 23 1.49 21.29 -1.99
C PHE A 23 2.60 22.33 -1.92
N ASN A 24 2.26 23.63 -1.85
CA ASN A 24 3.24 24.69 -1.66
C ASN A 24 3.93 24.57 -0.28
N ILE A 25 3.16 24.31 0.78
CA ILE A 25 3.69 24.08 2.13
C ILE A 25 4.61 22.83 2.16
N LEU A 26 4.21 21.73 1.52
CA LEU A 26 5.07 20.53 1.41
C LEU A 26 6.36 20.82 0.63
N LYS A 27 6.28 21.56 -0.47
CA LYS A 27 7.45 21.91 -1.29
C LYS A 27 8.40 22.89 -0.61
N SER A 28 7.90 23.77 0.27
CA SER A 28 8.75 24.66 1.05
C SER A 28 9.58 23.95 2.12
N GLY A 29 9.30 22.66 2.38
CA GLY A 29 9.99 21.89 3.42
C GLY A 29 9.48 22.14 4.84
N PHE A 30 8.48 23.00 5.03
CA PHE A 30 7.88 23.28 6.35
C PHE A 30 7.36 22.01 7.03
N THR A 31 6.78 21.11 6.24
CA THR A 31 6.36 19.76 6.70
C THR A 31 6.48 18.74 5.57
N ASN A 32 6.60 17.48 5.94
CA ASN A 32 6.52 16.35 5.01
C ASN A 32 5.27 15.48 5.25
N LYS A 33 4.26 16.03 5.92
CA LYS A 33 3.01 15.34 6.28
C LYS A 33 1.83 16.09 5.71
N LEU A 34 0.88 15.35 5.14
CA LEU A 34 -0.39 15.85 4.65
C LEU A 34 -1.50 14.94 5.13
N ILE A 35 -2.52 15.53 5.75
CA ILE A 35 -3.76 14.84 6.09
C ILE A 35 -4.85 15.45 5.20
N ASN A 36 -5.51 14.62 4.41
CA ASN A 36 -6.65 15.05 3.62
C ASN A 36 -7.95 14.48 4.18
N GLY A 37 -9.01 15.28 4.14
CA GLY A 37 -10.37 14.85 4.43
C GLY A 37 -10.95 13.97 3.33
N PRO A 38 -12.17 13.45 3.51
CA PRO A 38 -12.87 12.68 2.49
C PRO A 38 -13.10 13.52 1.24
N ILE A 39 -12.89 12.94 0.07
CA ILE A 39 -13.13 13.55 -1.23
C ILE A 39 -14.00 12.66 -2.11
N SER A 40 -14.83 13.27 -2.95
CA SER A 40 -15.60 12.51 -3.92
C SER A 40 -14.73 12.07 -5.11
N LYS A 41 -14.45 10.77 -5.21
CA LYS A 41 -13.70 10.21 -6.34
C LYS A 41 -14.36 10.55 -7.70
N LYS A 42 -15.69 10.47 -7.77
CA LYS A 42 -16.45 10.71 -9.00
C LYS A 42 -16.29 12.16 -9.47
N PHE A 43 -16.43 13.13 -8.59
CA PHE A 43 -16.49 14.55 -8.93
C PHE A 43 -15.13 15.23 -8.91
N PHE A 44 -14.29 14.97 -7.90
CA PHE A 44 -12.98 15.60 -7.77
C PHE A 44 -11.93 14.94 -8.66
N LEU A 45 -11.78 13.61 -8.58
CA LEU A 45 -10.78 12.90 -9.39
C LEU A 45 -11.21 12.69 -10.85
N LYS A 46 -12.50 12.93 -11.18
CA LYS A 46 -13.07 12.89 -12.54
C LYS A 46 -12.65 11.64 -13.35
N LYS A 47 -12.56 10.48 -12.70
CA LYS A 47 -12.06 9.22 -13.27
C LYS A 47 -10.64 9.25 -13.86
N LYS A 48 -9.88 10.36 -13.62
CA LYS A 48 -8.49 10.48 -14.07
C LYS A 48 -7.50 9.73 -13.19
N TYR A 49 -7.91 9.41 -11.96
CA TYR A 49 -7.10 8.71 -10.97
C TYR A 49 -7.95 7.65 -10.27
N LEU A 50 -7.34 6.50 -9.96
CA LEU A 50 -8.01 5.41 -9.24
C LEU A 50 -8.29 5.78 -7.78
N GLY A 51 -7.44 6.61 -7.19
CA GLY A 51 -7.59 7.10 -5.83
C GLY A 51 -6.71 8.31 -5.53
N ILE A 52 -6.75 8.77 -4.27
CA ILE A 52 -5.96 9.91 -3.81
C ILE A 52 -4.45 9.61 -3.84
N THR A 53 -4.05 8.38 -3.59
CA THR A 53 -2.65 7.95 -3.64
C THR A 53 -2.06 8.18 -5.03
N GLU A 54 -2.77 7.77 -6.08
CA GLU A 54 -2.34 7.93 -7.46
C GLU A 54 -2.34 9.41 -7.87
N PHE A 55 -3.33 10.19 -7.39
CA PHE A 55 -3.37 11.63 -7.59
C PHE A 55 -2.14 12.34 -7.00
N LEU A 56 -1.83 12.08 -5.72
CA LEU A 56 -0.69 12.67 -5.03
C LEU A 56 0.63 12.21 -5.67
N SER A 57 0.77 10.94 -5.98
CA SER A 57 1.97 10.40 -6.61
C SER A 57 2.27 11.09 -7.94
N LYS A 58 1.25 11.33 -8.77
CA LYS A 58 1.41 12.06 -10.03
C LYS A 58 1.77 13.54 -9.81
N LYS A 59 1.14 14.20 -8.82
CA LYS A 59 1.42 15.61 -8.50
C LYS A 59 2.86 15.86 -8.02
N PHE A 60 3.43 14.90 -7.31
CA PHE A 60 4.82 14.97 -6.82
C PHE A 60 5.82 14.16 -7.64
N ASN A 61 5.40 13.62 -8.79
CA ASN A 61 6.24 12.75 -9.64
C ASN A 61 6.88 11.57 -8.88
N ILE A 62 6.12 11.00 -7.93
CA ILE A 62 6.58 9.87 -7.12
C ILE A 62 6.25 8.58 -7.85
N LYS A 63 7.29 7.85 -8.28
CA LYS A 63 7.15 6.56 -8.97
C LYS A 63 6.92 5.39 -8.01
N ASN A 64 7.44 5.50 -6.78
CA ASN A 64 7.36 4.45 -5.76
C ASN A 64 6.55 4.95 -4.57
N ASN A 65 5.40 4.34 -4.36
CA ASN A 65 4.55 4.60 -3.21
C ASN A 65 4.11 3.29 -2.56
N ALA A 66 3.64 3.37 -1.33
CA ALA A 66 3.01 2.26 -0.62
C ALA A 66 1.75 2.75 0.09
N MET A 67 0.68 1.99 -0.01
CA MET A 67 -0.50 2.15 0.82
C MET A 67 -0.30 1.34 2.09
N LEU A 68 0.11 1.98 3.17
CA LEU A 68 0.27 1.34 4.47
C LEU A 68 -0.91 1.73 5.36
N ILE A 69 -1.75 0.75 5.69
CA ILE A 69 -2.78 0.92 6.72
C ILE A 69 -2.09 0.62 8.04
N TYR A 70 -1.74 1.72 8.73
CA TYR A 70 -0.94 1.65 9.94
C TYR A 70 -1.79 1.46 11.19
N ASN A 71 -1.40 0.49 11.99
CA ASN A 71 -1.84 0.33 13.37
C ASN A 71 -0.63 -0.11 14.21
N LYS A 72 -0.55 0.33 15.47
CA LYS A 72 0.57 0.01 16.38
C LYS A 72 0.77 -1.50 16.54
N ASN A 73 -0.32 -2.24 16.58
CA ASN A 73 -0.27 -3.70 16.84
C ASN A 73 -0.06 -4.52 15.56
N LEU A 74 -0.60 -4.07 14.44
CA LEU A 74 -0.47 -4.73 13.14
C LEU A 74 -0.78 -3.74 12.03
N SER A 75 0.15 -3.55 11.13
CA SER A 75 -0.09 -2.81 9.88
C SER A 75 -0.25 -3.76 8.72
N VAL A 76 -0.98 -3.34 7.70
CA VAL A 76 -1.10 -4.10 6.45
C VAL A 76 -0.78 -3.24 5.23
N CYS A 77 -0.22 -3.85 4.21
CA CYS A 77 0.16 -3.18 2.97
C CYS A 77 -0.14 -4.06 1.77
N PRO A 78 -1.07 -3.71 0.89
CA PRO A 78 -1.25 -4.41 -0.37
C PRO A 78 -0.12 -4.05 -1.34
N LEU A 79 0.39 -5.04 -2.05
CA LEU A 79 1.37 -4.87 -3.12
C LEU A 79 0.76 -4.10 -4.29
N THR A 80 -0.47 -4.48 -4.67
CA THR A 80 -1.27 -3.82 -5.69
C THR A 80 -2.53 -3.20 -5.08
N THR A 81 -2.89 -1.99 -5.52
CA THR A 81 -4.08 -1.24 -5.07
C THR A 81 -5.02 -0.99 -6.23
N HIS A 82 -6.33 -0.99 -5.97
CA HIS A 82 -7.38 -0.58 -6.92
C HIS A 82 -7.30 -1.17 -8.34
N LEU A 83 -6.68 -2.33 -8.50
CA LEU A 83 -6.61 -3.04 -9.78
C LEU A 83 -7.68 -4.13 -9.85
N PRO A 84 -8.28 -4.37 -11.03
CA PRO A 84 -9.05 -5.59 -11.26
C PRO A 84 -8.20 -6.84 -11.01
N LEU A 85 -8.76 -7.88 -10.37
CA LEU A 85 -8.01 -9.10 -10.01
C LEU A 85 -7.24 -9.71 -11.19
N LYS A 86 -7.83 -9.73 -12.40
CA LYS A 86 -7.14 -10.21 -13.62
C LYS A 86 -5.86 -9.46 -13.96
N MET A 87 -5.66 -8.25 -13.42
CA MET A 87 -4.45 -7.45 -13.63
C MET A 87 -3.43 -7.62 -12.51
N VAL A 88 -3.83 -8.16 -11.37
CA VAL A 88 -2.95 -8.33 -10.19
C VAL A 88 -1.78 -9.23 -10.53
N VAL A 89 -2.04 -10.40 -11.09
CA VAL A 89 -1.00 -11.39 -11.46
C VAL A 89 0.10 -10.76 -12.30
N LYS A 90 -0.27 -9.95 -13.30
CA LYS A 90 0.69 -9.27 -14.20
C LYS A 90 1.56 -8.22 -13.50
N LYS A 91 1.20 -7.79 -12.29
CA LYS A 91 1.94 -6.78 -11.50
C LYS A 91 2.80 -7.40 -10.40
N ILE A 92 2.62 -8.69 -10.13
CA ILE A 92 3.45 -9.40 -9.15
C ILE A 92 4.76 -9.78 -9.83
N ASN A 93 5.84 -9.13 -9.42
CA ASN A 93 7.20 -9.42 -9.86
C ASN A 93 8.21 -9.04 -8.78
N LYS A 94 9.42 -9.52 -8.93
CA LYS A 94 10.53 -9.30 -7.98
C LYS A 94 10.72 -7.82 -7.64
N GLU A 95 10.72 -6.95 -8.64
CA GLU A 95 10.98 -5.52 -8.47
C GLU A 95 9.90 -4.83 -7.62
N THR A 96 8.62 -5.11 -7.88
CA THR A 96 7.50 -4.55 -7.12
C THR A 96 7.54 -4.97 -5.65
N ILE A 97 7.87 -6.24 -5.38
CA ILE A 97 7.98 -6.75 -4.01
C ILE A 97 9.14 -6.05 -3.30
N ILE A 98 10.34 -5.99 -3.92
CA ILE A 98 11.51 -5.35 -3.34
C ILE A 98 11.22 -3.87 -3.02
N LYS A 99 10.66 -3.12 -3.95
CA LYS A 99 10.31 -1.70 -3.74
C LYS A 99 9.36 -1.52 -2.57
N LYS A 100 8.36 -2.36 -2.46
CA LYS A 100 7.36 -2.25 -1.38
C LYS A 100 7.98 -2.55 -0.02
N ILE A 101 8.75 -3.62 0.11
CA ILE A 101 9.44 -4.00 1.35
C ILE A 101 10.42 -2.90 1.78
N SER A 102 11.20 -2.36 0.84
CA SER A 102 12.14 -1.26 1.10
C SER A 102 11.45 0.00 1.62
N LEU A 103 10.29 0.37 1.05
CA LEU A 103 9.52 1.52 1.52
C LEU A 103 8.97 1.31 2.93
N ILE A 104 8.46 0.12 3.24
CA ILE A 104 7.95 -0.22 4.57
C ILE A 104 9.09 -0.16 5.61
N ASP A 105 10.21 -0.81 5.34
CA ASP A 105 11.38 -0.81 6.23
C ASP A 105 11.88 0.61 6.48
N SER A 106 12.03 1.40 5.42
CA SER A 106 12.44 2.81 5.51
C SER A 106 11.48 3.66 6.34
N PHE A 107 10.17 3.46 6.17
CA PHE A 107 9.14 4.16 6.95
C PHE A 107 9.26 3.83 8.44
N TYR A 108 9.34 2.55 8.80
CA TYR A 108 9.43 2.12 10.20
C TYR A 108 10.72 2.60 10.87
N LYS A 109 11.85 2.50 10.18
CA LYS A 109 13.14 3.01 10.69
C LYS A 109 13.10 4.52 10.93
N LYS A 110 12.62 5.28 9.95
CA LYS A 110 12.60 6.76 10.04
C LYS A 110 11.58 7.28 11.05
N ARG A 111 10.45 6.60 11.24
CA ARG A 111 9.36 7.11 12.08
C ARG A 111 9.36 6.55 13.50
N PHE A 112 9.82 5.33 13.66
CA PHE A 112 9.72 4.61 14.94
C PHE A 112 11.06 4.10 15.44
N ASN A 113 12.13 4.24 14.66
CA ASN A 113 13.45 3.65 14.95
C ASN A 113 13.38 2.12 15.17
N ILE A 114 12.52 1.44 14.41
CA ILE A 114 12.29 -0.01 14.52
C ILE A 114 12.61 -0.66 13.18
N LYS A 115 13.30 -1.80 13.22
CA LYS A 115 13.40 -2.74 12.08
C LYS A 115 12.14 -3.61 12.08
N PRO A 116 11.20 -3.43 11.13
CA PRO A 116 9.94 -4.15 11.19
C PRO A 116 10.09 -5.61 10.79
N LYS A 117 9.41 -6.52 11.50
CA LYS A 117 9.16 -7.89 11.04
C LYS A 117 8.03 -7.89 10.02
N ILE A 118 8.32 -8.32 8.79
CA ILE A 118 7.39 -8.23 7.66
C ILE A 118 7.02 -9.64 7.21
N ALA A 119 5.73 -9.96 7.24
CA ALA A 119 5.18 -11.16 6.60
C ALA A 119 4.73 -10.84 5.18
N VAL A 120 5.07 -11.69 4.22
CA VAL A 120 4.60 -11.57 2.82
C VAL A 120 3.67 -12.74 2.54
N LEU A 121 2.48 -12.46 2.02
CA LEU A 121 1.52 -13.49 1.64
C LEU A 121 1.86 -14.08 0.28
N GLY A 122 1.38 -15.28 0.01
CA GLY A 122 1.32 -15.81 -1.33
C GLY A 122 0.17 -15.20 -2.13
N LEU A 123 0.21 -15.38 -3.44
CA LEU A 123 -0.88 -15.02 -4.33
C LEU A 123 -1.99 -16.06 -4.30
N ASN A 124 -1.59 -17.33 -4.38
CA ASN A 124 -2.49 -18.46 -4.51
C ASN A 124 -2.89 -19.03 -3.14
N PRO A 125 -4.04 -19.73 -3.04
CA PRO A 125 -4.43 -20.46 -1.83
C PRO A 125 -3.30 -21.39 -1.38
N HIS A 126 -2.98 -21.39 -0.09
CA HIS A 126 -1.88 -22.16 0.50
C HIS A 126 -0.50 -21.95 -0.13
N CYS A 127 -0.32 -20.90 -0.93
CA CYS A 127 0.87 -20.60 -1.74
C CYS A 127 1.16 -21.68 -2.80
N GLU A 128 0.11 -22.36 -3.25
CA GLU A 128 0.18 -23.46 -4.20
C GLU A 128 -0.82 -23.26 -5.34
N THR A 129 -0.56 -23.91 -6.48
CA THR A 129 -1.48 -23.97 -7.62
C THR A 129 -1.25 -25.26 -8.39
N ILE A 130 -2.27 -25.70 -9.11
CA ILE A 130 -2.21 -26.83 -10.04
C ILE A 130 -1.64 -26.43 -11.42
N ASP A 131 -1.50 -25.13 -11.67
CA ASP A 131 -0.95 -24.62 -12.93
C ASP A 131 0.55 -24.90 -13.07
N ASN A 132 1.02 -25.01 -14.30
CA ASN A 132 2.45 -25.18 -14.61
C ASN A 132 3.31 -24.01 -14.13
N PHE A 133 2.73 -22.82 -13.99
CA PHE A 133 3.39 -21.64 -13.46
C PHE A 133 2.78 -21.25 -12.12
N ASN A 134 3.57 -21.39 -11.06
CA ASN A 134 3.21 -20.98 -9.71
C ASN A 134 3.99 -19.71 -9.36
N GLU A 135 3.31 -18.56 -9.26
CA GLU A 135 3.90 -17.27 -8.94
C GLU A 135 4.57 -17.29 -7.57
N ASP A 136 4.00 -18.03 -6.62
CA ASP A 136 4.56 -18.12 -5.27
C ASP A 136 5.92 -18.80 -5.24
N GLU A 137 6.09 -19.87 -6.03
CA GLU A 137 7.36 -20.59 -6.15
C GLU A 137 8.35 -19.88 -7.08
N LYS A 138 7.87 -19.31 -8.19
CA LYS A 138 8.75 -18.74 -9.22
C LYS A 138 9.13 -17.28 -8.96
N ILE A 139 8.30 -16.53 -8.25
CA ILE A 139 8.50 -15.10 -8.02
C ILE A 139 8.60 -14.77 -6.53
N VAL A 140 7.58 -15.12 -5.73
CA VAL A 140 7.47 -14.63 -4.35
C VAL A 140 8.55 -15.24 -3.45
N ARG A 141 8.66 -16.56 -3.42
CA ARG A 141 9.63 -17.29 -2.58
C ARG A 141 11.09 -16.92 -2.88
N PRO A 142 11.55 -16.90 -4.14
CA PRO A 142 12.92 -16.48 -4.46
C PRO A 142 13.18 -15.02 -4.10
N THR A 143 12.17 -14.14 -4.27
CA THR A 143 12.31 -12.73 -3.90
C THR A 143 12.46 -12.57 -2.39
N ILE A 144 11.66 -13.27 -1.59
CA ILE A 144 11.78 -13.25 -0.13
C ILE A 144 13.14 -13.79 0.31
N LYS A 145 13.61 -14.89 -0.29
CA LYS A 145 14.96 -15.43 -0.01
C LYS A 145 16.05 -14.38 -0.26
N TYR A 146 15.97 -13.66 -1.35
CA TYR A 146 16.88 -12.54 -1.65
C TYR A 146 16.78 -11.41 -0.61
N LEU A 147 15.55 -11.01 -0.24
CA LEU A 147 15.31 -9.91 0.69
C LEU A 147 15.74 -10.20 2.13
N LYS A 148 15.74 -11.45 2.56
CA LYS A 148 16.19 -11.87 3.91
C LYS A 148 17.62 -11.46 4.23
N GLN A 149 18.47 -11.26 3.23
CA GLN A 149 19.85 -10.80 3.41
C GLN A 149 19.91 -9.37 4.02
N ARG A 150 18.87 -8.58 3.83
CA ARG A 150 18.87 -7.17 4.23
C ARG A 150 17.71 -6.78 5.16
N TYR A 151 16.56 -7.43 5.01
CA TYR A 151 15.32 -7.11 5.71
C TYR A 151 14.87 -8.28 6.60
N ASP A 152 14.12 -7.96 7.65
CA ASP A 152 13.49 -8.97 8.51
C ASP A 152 12.14 -9.38 7.88
N VAL A 153 12.19 -10.19 6.83
CA VAL A 153 11.06 -10.57 5.97
C VAL A 153 10.86 -12.08 5.93
N TYR A 154 9.63 -12.51 5.95
CA TYR A 154 9.21 -13.92 6.03
C TYR A 154 8.08 -14.22 5.06
N GLY A 155 7.94 -15.47 4.63
CA GLY A 155 6.90 -15.97 3.74
C GLY A 155 7.46 -16.82 2.58
N PRO A 156 6.64 -17.06 1.53
CA PRO A 156 5.22 -16.69 1.46
C PRO A 156 4.39 -17.43 2.52
N PHE A 157 3.35 -16.76 3.03
CA PHE A 157 2.39 -17.32 3.96
C PHE A 157 1.01 -17.41 3.31
N SER A 158 0.26 -18.42 3.71
CA SER A 158 -1.14 -18.56 3.33
C SER A 158 -1.99 -17.47 3.98
N ALA A 159 -2.87 -16.83 3.18
CA ALA A 159 -3.66 -15.69 3.64
C ALA A 159 -4.72 -16.07 4.67
N ASP A 160 -5.24 -17.30 4.61
CA ASP A 160 -6.25 -17.81 5.53
C ASP A 160 -5.73 -18.03 6.96
N THR A 161 -4.45 -18.31 7.12
CA THR A 161 -3.85 -18.67 8.41
C THR A 161 -3.03 -17.55 9.06
N ILE A 162 -2.46 -16.64 8.28
CA ILE A 162 -1.56 -15.59 8.81
C ILE A 162 -2.28 -14.62 9.75
N PHE A 163 -3.58 -14.34 9.51
CA PHE A 163 -4.36 -13.41 10.31
C PHE A 163 -4.89 -14.00 11.61
N LEU A 164 -4.72 -15.31 11.85
CA LEU A 164 -5.00 -15.91 13.15
C LEU A 164 -4.19 -15.20 14.24
N LYS A 165 -4.83 -14.97 15.41
CA LYS A 165 -4.28 -14.16 16.51
C LYS A 165 -2.83 -14.50 16.86
N ASN A 166 -2.48 -15.79 16.93
CA ASN A 166 -1.16 -16.26 17.33
C ASN A 166 -0.11 -16.09 16.22
N ASN A 167 -0.53 -16.04 14.95
CA ASN A 167 0.38 -15.84 13.81
C ASN A 167 0.64 -14.36 13.57
N ARG A 168 -0.44 -13.55 13.47
CA ARG A 168 -0.31 -12.11 13.15
C ARG A 168 0.50 -11.32 14.18
N LYS A 169 0.46 -11.69 15.46
CA LYS A 169 1.22 -11.04 16.55
C LYS A 169 2.74 -11.10 16.40
N LYS A 170 3.24 -12.01 15.57
CA LYS A 170 4.68 -12.18 15.31
C LYS A 170 5.24 -11.11 14.39
N TYR A 171 4.40 -10.33 13.72
CA TYR A 171 4.78 -9.41 12.66
C TYR A 171 4.26 -7.99 12.91
N ASN A 172 5.05 -7.02 12.48
CA ASN A 172 4.65 -5.61 12.51
C ASN A 172 3.79 -5.25 11.28
N VAL A 173 4.09 -5.90 10.13
CA VAL A 173 3.42 -5.63 8.86
C VAL A 173 3.14 -6.93 8.12
N ILE A 174 1.93 -7.07 7.59
CA ILE A 174 1.56 -8.12 6.64
C ILE A 174 1.42 -7.48 5.25
N VAL A 175 2.17 -7.98 4.28
CA VAL A 175 2.13 -7.55 2.88
C VAL A 175 1.38 -8.59 2.07
N GLY A 176 0.23 -8.22 1.49
CA GLY A 176 -0.53 -9.09 0.59
C GLY A 176 -0.37 -8.68 -0.86
N MET A 177 -0.76 -9.55 -1.76
CA MET A 177 -0.60 -9.34 -3.20
C MET A 177 -1.61 -8.34 -3.75
N TYR A 178 -2.80 -8.23 -3.15
CA TYR A 178 -3.87 -7.33 -3.56
C TYR A 178 -4.66 -6.77 -2.37
N HIS A 179 -5.43 -5.75 -2.65
CA HIS A 179 -6.15 -4.92 -1.68
C HIS A 179 -6.99 -5.76 -0.69
N ASP A 180 -7.93 -6.55 -1.20
CA ASP A 180 -8.89 -7.25 -0.34
C ASP A 180 -8.26 -8.41 0.44
N GLN A 181 -7.14 -8.96 -0.04
CA GLN A 181 -6.41 -10.01 0.67
C GLN A 181 -5.95 -9.57 2.07
N VAL A 182 -5.68 -8.28 2.26
CA VAL A 182 -5.19 -7.74 3.53
C VAL A 182 -6.20 -6.85 4.26
N LEU A 183 -7.18 -6.27 3.57
CA LEU A 183 -8.14 -5.38 4.21
C LEU A 183 -9.39 -6.09 4.70
N THR A 184 -9.78 -7.20 4.07
CA THR A 184 -10.95 -7.96 4.51
C THR A 184 -10.77 -8.62 5.89
N PRO A 185 -9.58 -9.15 6.25
CA PRO A 185 -9.40 -9.86 7.53
C PRO A 185 -9.05 -8.96 8.73
N ILE A 186 -9.00 -7.61 8.60
CA ILE A 186 -8.65 -6.67 9.69
C ILE A 186 -9.81 -5.84 10.20
#